data_78346e81998bd621935205634d06a800
#
_entry.id   78346e81998bd621935205634d06a800
#
_cell.length_a   1.000
_cell.length_b   1.000
_cell.length_c   1.000
_cell.angle_alpha   90.00
_cell.angle_beta   90.00
_cell.angle_gamma   90.00
#
_symmetry.space_group_name_H-M   'P 1'
#
loop_
_entity.id
_entity.type
_entity.pdbx_description
1 polymer ?
#
loop_
_entity_poly.entity_id
_entity_poly.type
_entity_poly.pdbx_seq_one_letter_code
_entity_poly.pdbx_strand_id
1 'polypeptide(L)'
;MSHLKPEDCLSFFSEVLSILKATHEPERVLSLIVDRIVRMYGCQTCAVIIIDPATEYLRVFTNHNLSHLYVKEFRHSLGTGAIAHMLSTGQPILITDGEQEPQLASEVQLEHPFRSAVCLQISAELRTLGYLYVDAREPKVFTKSDLHTLQSFTDLASIALNKAYLYEKNLRLDRIDHETELEKYAPFLERLSTSISRAEENHESLSLFILDIDNYKQIEGTYGYEASKRLLKESAGLVKARLRPMDAAGRYGFDELIILRENSPLDNGIVFAEELRKIIAETEFTKEKIRTTVSIGIAAFPGNAGSEKDLLLVAKEALYNAQRSGKNIVAHP
;
A
#
# COMPACT_ATOMS: atom_id res chain seq x y z
N MET A 1 -26.29 -27.44 21.85
CA MET A 1 -25.65 -26.16 22.22
C MET A 1 -24.40 -26.47 23.02
N SER A 2 -23.24 -26.48 22.41
CA SER A 2 -21.96 -26.62 23.15
C SER A 2 -21.61 -25.22 23.69
N HIS A 3 -21.88 -25.01 24.98
CA HIS A 3 -21.39 -23.83 25.69
C HIS A 3 -19.86 -23.86 25.60
N LEU A 4 -19.26 -22.86 24.90
CA LEU A 4 -17.83 -22.65 24.95
C LEU A 4 -17.40 -22.54 26.41
N LYS A 5 -16.37 -23.29 26.78
CA LYS A 5 -15.75 -23.09 28.08
C LYS A 5 -15.09 -21.70 28.08
N PRO A 6 -15.17 -20.93 29.17
CA PRO A 6 -14.52 -19.62 29.25
C PRO A 6 -13.04 -19.63 28.86
N GLU A 7 -12.35 -20.74 29.13
CA GLU A 7 -10.92 -20.95 28.78
C GLU A 7 -10.70 -20.96 27.27
N ASP A 8 -11.61 -21.53 26.47
CA ASP A 8 -11.53 -21.59 25.01
C ASP A 8 -11.73 -20.19 24.39
N CYS A 9 -12.55 -19.35 25.00
CA CYS A 9 -12.72 -17.96 24.57
C CYS A 9 -11.48 -17.13 24.86
N LEU A 10 -10.91 -17.23 26.05
CA LEU A 10 -9.70 -16.51 26.44
C LEU A 10 -8.50 -16.90 25.57
N SER A 11 -8.35 -18.20 25.28
CA SER A 11 -7.31 -18.70 24.37
C SER A 11 -7.44 -18.11 22.97
N PHE A 12 -8.64 -18.08 22.40
CA PHE A 12 -8.90 -17.49 21.08
C PHE A 12 -8.59 -15.99 21.04
N PHE A 13 -9.07 -15.22 22.05
CA PHE A 13 -8.75 -13.79 22.11
C PHE A 13 -7.25 -13.52 22.24
N SER A 14 -6.54 -14.35 23.04
CA SER A 14 -5.08 -14.24 23.19
C SER A 14 -4.36 -14.51 21.88
N GLU A 15 -4.79 -15.51 21.11
CA GLU A 15 -4.23 -15.83 19.79
C GLU A 15 -4.46 -14.69 18.79
N VAL A 16 -5.69 -14.18 18.68
CA VAL A 16 -6.02 -13.06 17.81
C VAL A 16 -5.19 -11.81 18.16
N LEU A 17 -5.08 -11.49 19.47
CA LEU A 17 -4.28 -10.35 19.93
C LEU A 17 -2.78 -10.52 19.61
N SER A 18 -2.27 -11.75 19.70
CA SER A 18 -0.87 -12.05 19.34
C SER A 18 -0.62 -11.78 17.85
N ILE A 19 -1.52 -12.25 16.98
CA ILE A 19 -1.43 -12.02 15.54
C ILE A 19 -1.58 -10.54 15.21
N LEU A 20 -2.56 -9.85 15.82
CA LEU A 20 -2.74 -8.41 15.64
C LEU A 20 -1.50 -7.59 16.05
N LYS A 21 -0.71 -8.05 17.03
CA LYS A 21 0.56 -7.41 17.39
C LYS A 21 1.68 -7.67 16.38
N ALA A 22 1.70 -8.87 15.80
CA ALA A 22 2.83 -9.36 14.98
C ALA A 22 2.75 -8.95 13.51
N THR A 23 1.55 -8.71 12.95
CA THR A 23 1.37 -8.43 11.51
C THR A 23 0.36 -7.33 11.24
N HIS A 24 0.43 -6.75 10.05
CA HIS A 24 -0.57 -5.82 9.49
C HIS A 24 -1.49 -6.51 8.47
N GLU A 25 -1.31 -7.82 8.25
CA GLU A 25 -2.11 -8.62 7.32
C GLU A 25 -3.41 -9.07 8.01
N PRO A 26 -4.58 -8.58 7.59
CA PRO A 26 -5.85 -8.92 8.22
C PRO A 26 -6.32 -10.35 7.92
N GLU A 27 -5.81 -10.98 6.84
CA GLU A 27 -6.23 -12.30 6.35
C GLU A 27 -6.18 -13.36 7.44
N ARG A 28 -5.10 -13.41 8.20
CA ARG A 28 -4.92 -14.41 9.27
C ARG A 28 -5.95 -14.28 10.38
N VAL A 29 -6.22 -13.04 10.79
CA VAL A 29 -7.22 -12.77 11.85
C VAL A 29 -8.62 -13.12 11.36
N LEU A 30 -8.97 -12.69 10.14
CA LEU A 30 -10.30 -12.91 9.59
C LEU A 30 -10.56 -14.39 9.32
N SER A 31 -9.57 -15.15 8.85
CA SER A 31 -9.68 -16.61 8.68
C SER A 31 -9.90 -17.32 10.02
N LEU A 32 -9.20 -16.93 11.08
CA LEU A 32 -9.41 -17.48 12.43
C LEU A 32 -10.81 -17.16 12.96
N ILE A 33 -11.33 -15.97 12.71
CA ILE A 33 -12.69 -15.56 13.09
C ILE A 33 -13.71 -16.46 12.37
N VAL A 34 -13.58 -16.62 11.05
CA VAL A 34 -14.48 -17.47 10.25
C VAL A 34 -14.43 -18.91 10.76
N ASP A 35 -13.26 -19.50 10.93
CA ASP A 35 -13.08 -20.87 11.44
C ASP A 35 -13.70 -21.04 12.84
N ARG A 36 -13.55 -20.03 13.69
CA ARG A 36 -14.12 -20.07 15.04
C ARG A 36 -15.64 -20.05 15.02
N ILE A 37 -16.25 -19.18 14.22
CA ILE A 37 -17.71 -19.10 14.05
C ILE A 37 -18.26 -20.41 13.49
N VAL A 38 -17.62 -20.98 12.46
CA VAL A 38 -18.00 -22.27 11.87
C VAL A 38 -18.00 -23.38 12.91
N ARG A 39 -16.96 -23.48 13.73
CA ARG A 39 -16.87 -24.50 14.80
C ARG A 39 -17.88 -24.29 15.91
N MET A 40 -18.25 -23.03 16.22
CA MET A 40 -19.20 -22.71 17.29
C MET A 40 -20.63 -23.02 16.91
N TYR A 41 -21.03 -22.66 15.72
CA TYR A 41 -22.41 -22.70 15.28
C TYR A 41 -22.72 -23.86 14.34
N GLY A 42 -21.69 -24.54 13.79
CA GLY A 42 -21.91 -25.55 12.75
C GLY A 42 -22.59 -24.95 11.51
N CYS A 43 -22.32 -23.68 11.22
CA CYS A 43 -22.94 -22.93 10.14
C CYS A 43 -22.58 -23.53 8.77
N GLN A 44 -23.48 -23.35 7.77
CA GLN A 44 -23.24 -23.80 6.41
C GLN A 44 -22.25 -22.90 5.71
N THR A 45 -22.48 -21.59 5.79
CA THR A 45 -21.60 -20.57 5.18
C THR A 45 -21.23 -19.54 6.22
N CYS A 46 -19.97 -19.12 6.21
CA CYS A 46 -19.51 -17.95 6.94
C CYS A 46 -18.58 -17.15 6.03
N ALA A 47 -18.83 -15.85 5.89
CA ALA A 47 -18.02 -14.99 5.03
C ALA A 47 -17.84 -13.61 5.63
N VAL A 48 -16.64 -13.04 5.45
CA VAL A 48 -16.36 -11.63 5.67
C VAL A 48 -16.35 -10.96 4.29
N ILE A 49 -17.25 -10.01 4.11
CA ILE A 49 -17.44 -9.25 2.88
C ILE A 49 -17.05 -7.81 3.18
N ILE A 50 -16.13 -7.26 2.39
CA ILE A 50 -15.61 -5.90 2.60
C ILE A 50 -15.97 -4.98 1.45
N ILE A 51 -16.00 -3.69 1.74
CA ILE A 51 -16.05 -2.63 0.73
C ILE A 51 -14.66 -2.43 0.20
N ASP A 52 -14.44 -2.65 -1.09
CA ASP A 52 -13.17 -2.38 -1.76
C ASP A 52 -12.95 -0.86 -1.85
N PRO A 53 -11.85 -0.32 -1.29
CA PRO A 53 -11.64 1.13 -1.24
C PRO A 53 -11.45 1.80 -2.60
N ALA A 54 -11.03 1.03 -3.62
CA ALA A 54 -10.74 1.57 -4.95
C ALA A 54 -11.99 1.60 -5.85
N THR A 55 -12.89 0.64 -5.68
CA THR A 55 -14.05 0.45 -6.57
C THR A 55 -15.38 0.74 -5.90
N GLU A 56 -15.42 0.85 -4.56
CA GLU A 56 -16.63 0.97 -3.72
C GLU A 56 -17.61 -0.19 -3.86
N TYR A 57 -17.17 -1.32 -4.47
CA TYR A 57 -17.97 -2.55 -4.53
C TYR A 57 -17.72 -3.45 -3.32
N LEU A 58 -18.75 -4.21 -2.95
CA LEU A 58 -18.61 -5.32 -2.00
C LEU A 58 -17.90 -6.49 -2.65
N ARG A 59 -16.89 -7.05 -1.96
CA ARG A 59 -16.20 -8.28 -2.37
C ARG A 59 -16.03 -9.24 -1.18
N VAL A 60 -16.01 -10.52 -1.47
CA VAL A 60 -15.69 -11.54 -0.44
C VAL A 60 -14.20 -11.45 -0.13
N PHE A 61 -13.86 -11.26 1.14
CA PHE A 61 -12.47 -11.18 1.61
C PHE A 61 -11.97 -12.55 2.09
N THR A 62 -12.73 -13.20 2.95
CA THR A 62 -12.51 -14.59 3.40
C THR A 62 -13.83 -15.29 3.61
N ASN A 63 -13.84 -16.60 3.45
CA ASN A 63 -15.08 -17.37 3.59
C ASN A 63 -14.83 -18.83 3.97
N HIS A 64 -15.91 -19.45 4.42
CA HIS A 64 -16.10 -20.88 4.52
C HIS A 64 -17.27 -21.31 3.62
N ASN A 65 -17.06 -22.30 2.76
CA ASN A 65 -18.07 -22.95 1.91
C ASN A 65 -18.72 -22.06 0.83
N LEU A 66 -17.99 -21.11 0.28
CA LEU A 66 -18.33 -20.50 -1.02
C LEU A 66 -17.38 -21.03 -2.09
N SER A 67 -17.89 -21.28 -3.30
CA SER A 67 -17.06 -21.75 -4.41
C SER A 67 -16.09 -20.66 -4.87
N HIS A 68 -14.93 -21.09 -5.38
CA HIS A 68 -13.94 -20.16 -5.92
C HIS A 68 -14.51 -19.29 -7.06
N LEU A 69 -15.39 -19.85 -7.89
CA LEU A 69 -16.04 -19.14 -8.99
C LEU A 69 -16.94 -18.03 -8.44
N TYR A 70 -17.78 -18.36 -7.45
CA TYR A 70 -18.67 -17.40 -6.79
C TYR A 70 -17.87 -16.23 -6.17
N VAL A 71 -16.83 -16.55 -5.40
CA VAL A 71 -15.97 -15.54 -4.76
C VAL A 71 -15.32 -14.60 -5.79
N LYS A 72 -14.84 -15.15 -6.90
CA LYS A 72 -14.21 -14.39 -7.97
C LYS A 72 -15.17 -13.43 -8.69
N GLU A 73 -16.41 -13.87 -8.91
CA GLU A 73 -17.43 -13.10 -9.63
C GLU A 73 -18.25 -12.18 -8.72
N PHE A 74 -18.21 -12.40 -7.41
CA PHE A 74 -18.98 -11.60 -6.46
C PHE A 74 -18.51 -10.13 -6.47
N ARG A 75 -19.34 -9.28 -7.04
CA ARG A 75 -19.19 -7.83 -7.08
C ARG A 75 -20.57 -7.20 -6.96
N HIS A 76 -20.90 -6.69 -5.79
CA HIS A 76 -22.16 -6.01 -5.54
C HIS A 76 -21.94 -4.55 -5.23
N SER A 77 -22.73 -3.67 -5.85
CA SER A 77 -22.75 -2.26 -5.46
C SER A 77 -23.42 -2.09 -4.10
N LEU A 78 -23.07 -1.04 -3.38
CA LEU A 78 -23.72 -0.71 -2.10
C LEU A 78 -25.22 -0.37 -2.23
N GLY A 79 -25.72 -0.15 -3.38
CA GLY A 79 -27.09 0.05 -3.88
C GLY A 79 -28.20 0.29 -2.84
N THR A 80 -29.31 -0.39 -3.06
CA THR A 80 -30.52 -0.38 -2.21
C THR A 80 -30.76 -1.81 -1.68
N GLY A 81 -31.65 -1.97 -0.69
CA GLY A 81 -32.03 -3.26 -0.11
C GLY A 81 -31.55 -3.44 1.33
N ALA A 82 -31.79 -4.65 1.86
CA ALA A 82 -31.55 -4.96 3.27
C ALA A 82 -30.08 -4.80 3.69
N ILE A 83 -29.13 -5.24 2.86
CA ILE A 83 -27.70 -5.09 3.14
C ILE A 83 -27.28 -3.63 3.17
N ALA A 84 -27.72 -2.81 2.20
CA ALA A 84 -27.43 -1.37 2.17
C ALA A 84 -28.01 -0.65 3.40
N HIS A 85 -29.22 -1.01 3.80
CA HIS A 85 -29.84 -0.47 5.02
C HIS A 85 -29.06 -0.86 6.27
N MET A 86 -28.68 -2.13 6.41
CA MET A 86 -27.83 -2.60 7.52
C MET A 86 -26.48 -1.85 7.57
N LEU A 87 -25.83 -1.68 6.41
CA LEU A 87 -24.53 -0.99 6.34
C LEU A 87 -24.63 0.50 6.66
N SER A 88 -25.79 1.13 6.43
CA SER A 88 -26.00 2.55 6.75
C SER A 88 -26.43 2.80 8.19
N THR A 89 -27.20 1.88 8.78
CA THR A 89 -27.79 2.04 10.11
C THR A 89 -27.04 1.31 11.23
N GLY A 90 -26.23 0.30 10.86
CA GLY A 90 -25.60 -0.61 11.82
C GLY A 90 -26.55 -1.62 12.44
N GLN A 91 -27.82 -1.64 12.04
CA GLN A 91 -28.80 -2.58 12.59
C GLN A 91 -28.58 -3.99 12.01
N PRO A 92 -28.37 -5.03 12.85
CA PRO A 92 -28.12 -6.36 12.36
C PRO A 92 -29.35 -6.96 11.67
N ILE A 93 -29.10 -7.78 10.63
CA ILE A 93 -30.14 -8.62 10.04
C ILE A 93 -30.08 -9.97 10.73
N LEU A 94 -31.21 -10.42 11.29
CA LEU A 94 -31.38 -11.74 11.88
C LEU A 94 -32.59 -12.40 11.24
N ILE A 95 -32.37 -13.46 10.47
CA ILE A 95 -33.40 -14.31 9.89
C ILE A 95 -33.41 -15.61 10.67
N THR A 96 -34.49 -15.85 11.45
CA THR A 96 -34.61 -17.06 12.24
C THR A 96 -35.19 -18.23 11.43
N ASP A 97 -36.00 -17.94 10.42
CA ASP A 97 -36.53 -18.90 9.47
C ASP A 97 -36.81 -18.21 8.12
N GLY A 98 -36.00 -18.48 7.13
CA GLY A 98 -36.06 -17.87 5.79
C GLY A 98 -37.35 -18.19 5.03
N GLU A 99 -38.07 -19.30 5.36
CA GLU A 99 -39.36 -19.58 4.78
C GLU A 99 -40.45 -18.64 5.29
N GLN A 100 -40.29 -18.06 6.48
CA GLN A 100 -41.21 -17.08 7.03
C GLN A 100 -40.92 -15.65 6.55
N GLU A 101 -39.68 -15.39 6.08
CA GLU A 101 -39.21 -14.10 5.58
C GLU A 101 -38.59 -14.24 4.19
N PRO A 102 -39.30 -14.78 3.17
CA PRO A 102 -38.69 -15.16 1.90
C PRO A 102 -38.10 -13.98 1.10
N GLN A 103 -38.68 -12.80 1.21
CA GLN A 103 -38.18 -11.62 0.53
C GLN A 103 -36.82 -11.19 1.12
N LEU A 104 -36.71 -11.08 2.44
CA LEU A 104 -35.50 -10.73 3.14
C LEU A 104 -34.41 -11.78 2.94
N ALA A 105 -34.80 -13.09 2.99
CA ALA A 105 -33.90 -14.18 2.72
C ALA A 105 -33.30 -14.10 1.31
N SER A 106 -34.09 -13.79 0.29
CA SER A 106 -33.61 -13.62 -1.08
C SER A 106 -32.65 -12.44 -1.24
N GLU A 107 -32.82 -11.34 -0.50
CA GLU A 107 -31.93 -10.18 -0.57
C GLU A 107 -30.56 -10.40 0.06
N VAL A 108 -30.46 -11.32 1.04
CA VAL A 108 -29.19 -11.56 1.75
C VAL A 108 -28.50 -12.85 1.34
N GLN A 109 -29.19 -13.76 0.64
CA GLN A 109 -28.66 -15.04 0.22
C GLN A 109 -27.40 -14.89 -0.65
N LEU A 110 -26.35 -15.63 -0.27
CA LEU A 110 -25.17 -15.79 -1.10
C LEU A 110 -25.34 -16.96 -2.08
N GLU A 111 -24.37 -17.85 -2.19
CA GLU A 111 -24.37 -18.96 -3.16
C GLU A 111 -25.39 -20.07 -2.82
N HIS A 112 -25.64 -20.31 -1.55
CA HIS A 112 -26.44 -21.47 -1.10
C HIS A 112 -27.74 -21.07 -0.42
N PRO A 113 -28.84 -21.84 -0.61
CA PRO A 113 -30.07 -21.60 0.13
C PRO A 113 -29.87 -21.93 1.62
N PHE A 114 -30.51 -21.17 2.47
CA PHE A 114 -30.44 -21.30 3.93
C PHE A 114 -31.83 -21.24 4.60
N ARG A 115 -31.90 -21.60 5.87
CA ARG A 115 -33.08 -21.44 6.73
C ARG A 115 -32.90 -20.37 7.80
N SER A 116 -31.71 -20.20 8.34
CA SER A 116 -31.42 -19.08 9.25
C SER A 116 -30.14 -18.38 8.87
N ALA A 117 -30.09 -17.06 9.07
CA ALA A 117 -28.91 -16.26 8.74
C ALA A 117 -28.76 -15.05 9.65
N VAL A 118 -27.52 -14.56 9.76
CA VAL A 118 -27.14 -13.30 10.41
C VAL A 118 -26.23 -12.52 9.51
N CYS A 119 -26.53 -11.21 9.37
CA CYS A 119 -25.59 -10.25 8.80
C CYS A 119 -25.30 -9.16 9.83
N LEU A 120 -24.02 -8.87 10.06
CA LEU A 120 -23.56 -7.88 11.03
C LEU A 120 -22.57 -6.94 10.38
N GLN A 121 -22.76 -5.64 10.54
CA GLN A 121 -21.84 -4.62 10.05
C GLN A 121 -20.46 -4.77 10.71
N ILE A 122 -19.41 -4.57 9.92
CA ILE A 122 -18.04 -4.37 10.38
C ILE A 122 -17.71 -2.90 10.14
N SER A 123 -17.47 -2.15 11.21
CA SER A 123 -17.20 -0.70 11.12
C SER A 123 -16.08 -0.30 12.06
N ALA A 124 -15.31 0.71 11.69
CA ALA A 124 -14.30 1.32 12.54
C ALA A 124 -14.53 2.83 12.57
N GLU A 125 -14.66 3.39 13.77
CA GLU A 125 -15.01 4.80 13.99
C GLU A 125 -16.33 5.15 13.26
N LEU A 126 -16.26 6.06 12.29
CA LEU A 126 -17.42 6.50 11.49
C LEU A 126 -17.45 5.83 10.10
N ARG A 127 -16.61 4.81 9.86
CA ARG A 127 -16.45 4.20 8.55
C ARG A 127 -16.94 2.76 8.53
N THR A 128 -17.85 2.46 7.61
CA THR A 128 -18.26 1.09 7.31
C THR A 128 -17.17 0.41 6.48
N LEU A 129 -16.72 -0.76 6.94
CA LEU A 129 -15.68 -1.55 6.29
C LEU A 129 -16.25 -2.72 5.49
N GLY A 130 -17.45 -3.20 5.87
CA GLY A 130 -18.10 -4.34 5.27
C GLY A 130 -19.07 -5.01 6.25
N TYR A 131 -19.25 -6.32 6.10
CA TYR A 131 -20.10 -7.09 7.00
C TYR A 131 -19.66 -8.55 7.13
N LEU A 132 -20.05 -9.15 8.24
CA LEU A 132 -20.01 -10.59 8.48
C LEU A 132 -21.32 -11.21 8.04
N TYR A 133 -21.26 -12.26 7.25
CA TYR A 133 -22.37 -13.10 6.84
C TYR A 133 -22.22 -14.49 7.43
N VAL A 134 -23.28 -15.04 8.04
CA VAL A 134 -23.33 -16.41 8.55
C VAL A 134 -24.68 -16.99 8.25
N ASP A 135 -24.76 -18.23 7.73
CA ASP A 135 -25.98 -18.92 7.47
C ASP A 135 -25.98 -20.39 7.94
N ALA A 136 -27.16 -20.97 8.03
CA ALA A 136 -27.37 -22.38 8.39
C ALA A 136 -28.57 -22.97 7.66
N ARG A 137 -28.51 -24.31 7.41
CA ARG A 137 -29.59 -25.07 6.76
C ARG A 137 -30.80 -25.27 7.62
N GLU A 138 -30.63 -25.23 8.94
CA GLU A 138 -31.70 -25.43 9.91
C GLU A 138 -32.26 -24.07 10.35
N PRO A 139 -33.58 -24.00 10.64
CA PRO A 139 -34.15 -22.80 11.21
C PRO A 139 -33.73 -22.62 12.67
N LYS A 140 -33.77 -21.39 13.16
CA LYS A 140 -33.50 -21.01 14.56
C LYS A 140 -32.12 -21.39 15.09
N VAL A 141 -31.13 -21.60 14.22
CA VAL A 141 -29.74 -21.79 14.64
C VAL A 141 -29.22 -20.52 15.31
N PHE A 142 -29.58 -19.38 14.75
CA PHE A 142 -29.19 -18.05 15.29
C PHE A 142 -30.38 -17.43 16.02
N THR A 143 -30.07 -16.82 17.18
CA THR A 143 -31.02 -16.14 18.05
C THR A 143 -30.53 -14.72 18.39
N LYS A 144 -31.39 -13.93 19.04
CA LYS A 144 -30.97 -12.58 19.50
C LYS A 144 -29.79 -12.60 20.46
N SER A 145 -29.64 -13.66 21.26
CA SER A 145 -28.50 -13.81 22.18
C SER A 145 -27.16 -14.03 21.43
N ASP A 146 -27.22 -14.64 20.26
CA ASP A 146 -26.01 -14.90 19.45
C ASP A 146 -25.47 -13.63 18.79
N LEU A 147 -26.35 -12.64 18.56
CA LEU A 147 -25.92 -11.36 17.97
C LEU A 147 -24.80 -10.68 18.77
N HIS A 148 -24.87 -10.74 20.11
CA HIS A 148 -23.85 -10.14 20.96
C HIS A 148 -22.48 -10.85 20.83
N THR A 149 -22.50 -12.18 20.75
CA THR A 149 -21.28 -12.97 20.54
C THR A 149 -20.70 -12.73 19.15
N LEU A 150 -21.55 -12.73 18.13
CA LEU A 150 -21.12 -12.47 16.75
C LEU A 150 -20.64 -11.02 16.57
N GLN A 151 -21.21 -10.05 17.31
CA GLN A 151 -20.73 -8.67 17.33
C GLN A 151 -19.28 -8.59 17.84
N SER A 152 -18.91 -9.35 18.88
CA SER A 152 -17.53 -9.39 19.36
C SER A 152 -16.54 -9.88 18.29
N PHE A 153 -16.97 -10.78 17.40
CA PHE A 153 -16.15 -11.19 16.26
C PHE A 153 -16.04 -10.09 15.18
N THR A 154 -17.13 -9.36 14.91
CA THR A 154 -17.05 -8.23 13.98
C THR A 154 -16.21 -7.08 14.53
N ASP A 155 -16.20 -6.87 15.83
CA ASP A 155 -15.33 -5.88 16.48
C ASP A 155 -13.84 -6.24 16.31
N LEU A 156 -13.47 -7.52 16.48
CA LEU A 156 -12.12 -8.00 16.20
C LEU A 156 -11.75 -7.86 14.71
N ALA A 157 -12.68 -8.20 13.82
CA ALA A 157 -12.50 -8.04 12.38
C ALA A 157 -12.27 -6.57 12.00
N SER A 158 -13.01 -5.66 12.64
CA SER A 158 -12.88 -4.23 12.43
C SER A 158 -11.50 -3.70 12.85
N ILE A 159 -10.99 -4.17 14.00
CA ILE A 159 -9.64 -3.82 14.46
C ILE A 159 -8.58 -4.27 13.45
N ALA A 160 -8.67 -5.52 12.95
CA ALA A 160 -7.74 -6.06 11.97
C ALA A 160 -7.73 -5.26 10.65
N LEU A 161 -8.93 -5.02 10.09
CA LEU A 161 -9.10 -4.28 8.84
C LEU A 161 -8.68 -2.81 8.99
N ASN A 162 -9.05 -2.16 10.08
CA ASN A 162 -8.68 -0.76 10.31
C ASN A 162 -7.17 -0.59 10.52
N LYS A 163 -6.53 -1.52 11.25
CA LYS A 163 -5.06 -1.54 11.39
C LYS A 163 -4.36 -1.64 10.05
N ALA A 164 -4.78 -2.56 9.19
CA ALA A 164 -4.23 -2.72 7.84
C ALA A 164 -4.41 -1.44 7.01
N TYR A 165 -5.61 -0.87 7.02
CA TYR A 165 -5.90 0.38 6.32
C TYR A 165 -5.05 1.56 6.80
N LEU A 166 -4.92 1.76 8.11
CA LEU A 166 -4.09 2.83 8.67
C LEU A 166 -2.61 2.63 8.36
N TYR A 167 -2.15 1.39 8.34
CA TYR A 167 -0.78 1.06 7.95
C TYR A 167 -0.51 1.41 6.48
N GLU A 168 -1.38 0.99 5.55
CA GLU A 168 -1.28 1.36 4.14
C GLU A 168 -1.36 2.88 3.93
N LYS A 169 -2.28 3.54 4.64
CA LYS A 169 -2.40 5.00 4.59
C LYS A 169 -1.13 5.69 5.08
N ASN A 170 -0.53 5.22 6.17
CA ASN A 170 0.74 5.73 6.66
C ASN A 170 1.88 5.53 5.66
N LEU A 171 1.96 4.37 5.01
CA LEU A 171 2.93 4.12 3.95
C LEU A 171 2.76 5.08 2.77
N ARG A 172 1.52 5.42 2.40
CA ARG A 172 1.23 6.40 1.34
C ARG A 172 1.51 7.85 1.76
N LEU A 173 1.30 8.18 3.04
CA LEU A 173 1.60 9.51 3.59
C LEU A 173 3.09 9.72 3.84
N ASP A 174 3.85 8.65 4.05
CA ASP A 174 5.29 8.68 4.24
C ASP A 174 6.02 8.83 2.89
N ARG A 175 5.89 10.04 2.31
CA ARG A 175 6.43 10.38 0.98
C ARG A 175 7.92 10.65 1.00
N ILE A 176 8.50 10.90 2.16
CA ILE A 176 9.87 11.37 2.33
C ILE A 176 10.76 10.27 2.91
N ASP A 177 11.92 10.08 2.33
CA ASP A 177 12.96 9.22 2.86
C ASP A 177 13.65 9.92 4.05
N HIS A 178 13.66 9.26 5.22
CA HIS A 178 14.16 9.85 6.47
C HIS A 178 15.68 10.08 6.49
N GLU A 179 16.44 9.38 5.65
CA GLU A 179 17.89 9.53 5.59
C GLU A 179 18.32 10.68 4.68
N THR A 180 17.71 10.76 3.50
CA THR A 180 18.05 11.78 2.50
C THR A 180 17.19 13.03 2.59
N GLU A 181 16.03 12.97 3.24
CA GLU A 181 15.01 14.02 3.26
C GLU A 181 14.49 14.39 1.84
N LEU A 182 14.65 13.49 0.87
CA LEU A 182 14.11 13.56 -0.47
C LEU A 182 12.84 12.69 -0.58
N GLU A 183 12.16 12.74 -1.71
CA GLU A 183 11.01 11.86 -1.94
C GLU A 183 11.46 10.39 -1.96
N LYS A 184 10.60 9.49 -1.45
CA LYS A 184 10.77 8.05 -1.69
C LYS A 184 10.52 7.74 -3.16
N TYR A 185 11.04 6.62 -3.65
CA TYR A 185 10.98 6.27 -5.07
C TYR A 185 9.55 6.21 -5.63
N ALA A 186 8.61 5.57 -4.92
CA ALA A 186 7.23 5.46 -5.40
C ALA A 186 6.51 6.82 -5.53
N PRO A 187 6.52 7.72 -4.53
CA PRO A 187 6.03 9.09 -4.67
C PRO A 187 6.71 9.89 -5.79
N PHE A 188 8.01 9.69 -5.98
CA PHE A 188 8.74 10.33 -7.08
C PHE A 188 8.23 9.86 -8.45
N LEU A 189 7.96 8.56 -8.63
CA LEU A 189 7.40 8.03 -9.87
C LEU A 189 6.01 8.60 -10.18
N GLU A 190 5.13 8.72 -9.17
CA GLU A 190 3.83 9.38 -9.36
C GLU A 190 3.99 10.81 -9.89
N ARG A 191 4.97 11.53 -9.35
CA ARG A 191 5.27 12.89 -9.79
C ARG A 191 5.87 12.91 -11.19
N LEU A 192 6.79 12.00 -11.51
CA LEU A 192 7.38 11.86 -12.83
C LEU A 192 6.29 11.60 -13.89
N SER A 193 5.39 10.66 -13.63
CA SER A 193 4.26 10.35 -14.52
C SER A 193 3.39 11.58 -14.79
N THR A 194 3.04 12.33 -13.74
CA THR A 194 2.26 13.57 -13.86
C THR A 194 3.01 14.63 -14.67
N SER A 195 4.32 14.77 -14.45
CA SER A 195 5.15 15.75 -15.16
C SER A 195 5.33 15.41 -16.63
N ILE A 196 5.44 14.12 -16.98
CA ILE A 196 5.49 13.67 -18.39
C ILE A 196 4.17 14.01 -19.08
N SER A 197 3.02 13.67 -18.49
CA SER A 197 1.72 13.98 -19.08
C SER A 197 1.55 15.47 -19.32
N ARG A 198 1.94 16.31 -18.36
CA ARG A 198 1.92 17.77 -18.50
C ARG A 198 2.88 18.27 -19.58
N ALA A 199 4.08 17.73 -19.65
CA ALA A 199 5.07 18.10 -20.67
C ALA A 199 4.59 17.73 -22.08
N GLU A 200 3.90 16.60 -22.23
CA GLU A 200 3.29 16.15 -23.47
C GLU A 200 2.15 17.12 -23.93
N GLU A 201 1.26 17.48 -23.02
CA GLU A 201 0.16 18.43 -23.29
C GLU A 201 0.66 19.82 -23.67
N ASN A 202 1.73 20.31 -23.03
CA ASN A 202 2.24 21.66 -23.22
C ASN A 202 3.40 21.73 -24.26
N HIS A 203 3.81 20.64 -24.86
CA HIS A 203 4.97 20.54 -25.74
C HIS A 203 6.26 21.04 -25.07
N GLU A 204 6.42 20.74 -23.79
CA GLU A 204 7.58 21.06 -22.97
C GLU A 204 8.58 19.90 -22.92
N SER A 205 9.82 20.20 -22.53
CA SER A 205 10.84 19.17 -22.29
C SER A 205 11.11 19.01 -20.80
N LEU A 206 11.46 17.82 -20.37
CA LEU A 206 11.99 17.57 -19.04
C LEU A 206 13.24 16.69 -19.10
N SER A 207 14.11 16.81 -18.09
CA SER A 207 15.29 15.97 -17.95
C SER A 207 15.20 15.14 -16.68
N LEU A 208 15.54 13.86 -16.80
CA LEU A 208 15.66 12.90 -15.71
C LEU A 208 17.11 12.53 -15.50
N PHE A 209 17.55 12.50 -14.25
CA PHE A 209 18.89 12.15 -13.85
C PHE A 209 18.87 11.01 -12.86
N ILE A 210 19.79 10.06 -12.99
CA ILE A 210 20.12 9.10 -11.95
C ILE A 210 21.57 9.34 -11.55
N LEU A 211 21.78 9.63 -10.28
CA LEU A 211 23.05 9.95 -9.67
C LEU A 211 23.45 8.84 -8.70
N ASP A 212 24.67 8.36 -8.80
CA ASP A 212 25.26 7.33 -7.94
C ASP A 212 26.51 7.91 -7.26
N ILE A 213 26.64 7.67 -5.94
CA ILE A 213 27.83 8.10 -5.18
C ILE A 213 28.96 7.11 -5.41
N ASP A 214 30.00 7.54 -6.07
CA ASP A 214 31.13 6.70 -6.44
C ASP A 214 31.81 6.07 -5.21
N ASN A 215 32.05 4.76 -5.27
CA ASN A 215 32.76 3.99 -4.25
C ASN A 215 32.10 4.00 -2.86
N TYR A 216 30.76 4.20 -2.77
CA TYR A 216 30.04 4.31 -1.50
C TYR A 216 30.28 3.11 -0.55
N LYS A 217 30.27 1.86 -1.06
CA LYS A 217 30.58 0.67 -0.26
C LYS A 217 32.00 0.67 0.32
N GLN A 218 32.96 1.19 -0.41
CA GLN A 218 34.35 1.31 0.08
C GLN A 218 34.44 2.39 1.18
N ILE A 219 33.72 3.48 1.03
CA ILE A 219 33.62 4.55 2.03
C ILE A 219 32.97 4.00 3.31
N GLU A 220 31.88 3.23 3.17
CA GLU A 220 31.23 2.56 4.30
C GLU A 220 32.19 1.59 5.02
N GLY A 221 32.93 0.79 4.28
CA GLY A 221 33.94 -0.11 4.84
C GLY A 221 35.10 0.60 5.56
N THR A 222 35.45 1.84 5.14
CA THR A 222 36.56 2.61 5.70
C THR A 222 36.13 3.47 6.89
N TYR A 223 35.02 4.16 6.79
CA TYR A 223 34.56 5.18 7.76
C TYR A 223 33.36 4.71 8.61
N GLY A 224 32.80 3.55 8.29
CA GLY A 224 31.67 2.96 8.97
C GLY A 224 30.30 3.46 8.47
N TYR A 225 29.26 2.71 8.80
CA TYR A 225 27.87 2.92 8.37
C TYR A 225 27.34 4.34 8.67
N GLU A 226 27.59 4.84 9.90
CA GLU A 226 27.08 6.17 10.29
C GLU A 226 27.72 7.32 9.52
N ALA A 227 28.97 7.19 9.12
CA ALA A 227 29.66 8.20 8.31
C ALA A 227 29.17 8.20 6.86
N SER A 228 28.99 6.99 6.26
CA SER A 228 28.44 6.86 4.91
C SER A 228 27.00 7.35 4.82
N LYS A 229 26.18 7.09 5.83
CA LYS A 229 24.82 7.61 5.92
C LYS A 229 24.76 9.15 5.99
N ARG A 230 25.66 9.77 6.77
CA ARG A 230 25.80 11.24 6.78
C ARG A 230 26.25 11.78 5.44
N LEU A 231 27.20 11.12 4.78
CA LEU A 231 27.64 11.49 3.43
C LEU A 231 26.48 11.50 2.44
N LEU A 232 25.64 10.44 2.44
CA LEU A 232 24.46 10.37 1.58
C LEU A 232 23.49 11.52 1.87
N LYS A 233 23.21 11.78 3.16
CA LYS A 233 22.34 12.89 3.59
C LYS A 233 22.87 14.25 3.13
N GLU A 234 24.14 14.52 3.32
CA GLU A 234 24.76 15.78 2.91
C GLU A 234 24.79 15.94 1.38
N SER A 235 25.06 14.85 0.63
CA SER A 235 24.96 14.82 -0.83
C SER A 235 23.54 15.11 -1.31
N ALA A 236 22.54 14.50 -0.71
CA ALA A 236 21.13 14.77 -0.97
C ALA A 236 20.75 16.23 -0.66
N GLY A 237 21.31 16.79 0.42
CA GLY A 237 21.16 18.21 0.77
C GLY A 237 21.73 19.16 -0.29
N LEU A 238 22.88 18.82 -0.86
CA LEU A 238 23.47 19.59 -1.97
C LEU A 238 22.59 19.54 -3.23
N VAL A 239 22.01 18.39 -3.56
CA VAL A 239 21.04 18.26 -4.65
C VAL A 239 19.83 19.13 -4.36
N LYS A 240 19.20 18.96 -3.19
CA LYS A 240 17.97 19.67 -2.78
C LYS A 240 18.13 21.19 -2.85
N ALA A 241 19.29 21.72 -2.42
CA ALA A 241 19.58 23.15 -2.43
C ALA A 241 19.68 23.77 -3.83
N ARG A 242 19.73 22.95 -4.89
CA ARG A 242 19.84 23.39 -6.29
C ARG A 242 18.59 23.15 -7.12
N LEU A 243 17.58 22.53 -6.52
CA LEU A 243 16.30 22.33 -7.17
C LEU A 243 15.50 23.63 -7.21
N ARG A 244 14.81 23.84 -8.33
CA ARG A 244 13.77 24.87 -8.46
C ARG A 244 12.47 24.38 -7.84
N PRO A 245 11.49 25.25 -7.58
CA PRO A 245 10.20 24.84 -6.99
C PRO A 245 9.43 23.75 -7.78
N MET A 246 9.65 23.69 -9.10
CA MET A 246 9.01 22.69 -9.98
C MET A 246 9.80 21.37 -10.05
N ASP A 247 11.10 21.42 -9.79
CA ASP A 247 11.98 20.25 -9.84
C ASP A 247 11.65 19.28 -8.68
N ALA A 248 12.03 18.02 -8.82
CA ALA A 248 11.91 17.01 -7.76
C ALA A 248 13.19 16.21 -7.61
N ALA A 249 13.41 15.67 -6.42
CA ALA A 249 14.44 14.66 -6.20
C ALA A 249 13.92 13.57 -5.27
N GLY A 250 14.36 12.35 -5.51
CA GLY A 250 13.98 11.16 -4.76
C GLY A 250 15.19 10.26 -4.48
N ARG A 251 15.01 9.35 -3.50
CA ARG A 251 15.95 8.26 -3.29
C ARG A 251 15.64 7.12 -4.27
N TYR A 252 16.59 6.79 -5.14
CA TYR A 252 16.42 5.74 -6.15
C TYR A 252 16.88 4.36 -5.64
N GLY A 253 18.00 4.32 -4.93
CA GLY A 253 18.61 3.11 -4.44
C GLY A 253 19.29 3.29 -3.08
N PHE A 254 20.26 2.42 -2.79
CA PHE A 254 21.01 2.46 -1.53
C PHE A 254 21.90 3.70 -1.44
N ASP A 255 22.61 4.02 -2.53
CA ASP A 255 23.55 5.12 -2.72
C ASP A 255 23.21 5.97 -3.96
N GLU A 256 21.99 5.78 -4.49
CA GLU A 256 21.52 6.41 -5.72
C GLU A 256 20.38 7.40 -5.44
N LEU A 257 20.45 8.56 -6.10
CA LEU A 257 19.44 9.60 -6.12
C LEU A 257 18.85 9.74 -7.52
N ILE A 258 17.58 10.11 -7.62
CA ILE A 258 16.90 10.41 -8.86
C ILE A 258 16.43 11.86 -8.84
N ILE A 259 16.57 12.58 -9.95
CA ILE A 259 16.24 14.01 -10.04
C ILE A 259 15.41 14.23 -11.31
N LEU A 260 14.33 15.00 -11.17
CA LEU A 260 13.50 15.49 -12.28
C LEU A 260 13.63 16.99 -12.38
N ARG A 261 13.98 17.49 -13.57
CA ARG A 261 13.93 18.93 -13.88
C ARG A 261 12.89 19.20 -14.95
N GLU A 262 11.93 20.02 -14.62
CA GLU A 262 10.91 20.47 -15.55
C GLU A 262 11.42 21.62 -16.42
N ASN A 263 10.84 21.76 -17.61
CA ASN A 263 11.27 22.77 -18.61
C ASN A 263 12.80 22.74 -18.82
N SER A 264 13.34 21.54 -19.00
CA SER A 264 14.77 21.31 -19.11
C SER A 264 15.07 20.38 -20.29
N PRO A 265 15.42 20.90 -21.47
CA PRO A 265 15.96 20.10 -22.55
C PRO A 265 17.32 19.51 -22.17
N LEU A 266 17.77 18.50 -22.91
CA LEU A 266 18.98 17.72 -22.60
C LEU A 266 20.22 18.61 -22.31
N ASP A 267 20.48 19.63 -23.14
CA ASP A 267 21.65 20.50 -22.98
C ASP A 267 21.64 21.24 -21.63
N ASN A 268 20.48 21.74 -21.20
CA ASN A 268 20.33 22.37 -19.89
C ASN A 268 20.46 21.34 -18.74
N GLY A 269 20.03 20.10 -18.98
CA GLY A 269 20.23 18.97 -18.07
C GLY A 269 21.71 18.65 -17.89
N ILE A 270 22.49 18.61 -18.98
CA ILE A 270 23.91 18.32 -18.94
C ILE A 270 24.66 19.40 -18.13
N VAL A 271 24.34 20.67 -18.34
CA VAL A 271 24.97 21.79 -17.59
C VAL A 271 24.70 21.62 -16.09
N PHE A 272 23.47 21.35 -15.71
CA PHE A 272 23.11 21.16 -14.31
C PHE A 272 23.79 19.92 -13.68
N ALA A 273 23.87 18.81 -14.39
CA ALA A 273 24.55 17.61 -13.90
C ALA A 273 26.06 17.84 -13.71
N GLU A 274 26.72 18.56 -14.63
CA GLU A 274 28.13 18.90 -14.51
C GLU A 274 28.39 19.85 -13.32
N GLU A 275 27.48 20.78 -13.05
CA GLU A 275 27.54 21.62 -11.85
C GLU A 275 27.46 20.79 -10.57
N LEU A 276 26.47 19.85 -10.49
CA LEU A 276 26.33 18.96 -9.35
C LEU A 276 27.57 18.08 -9.16
N ARG A 277 28.06 17.46 -10.24
CA ARG A 277 29.26 16.62 -10.21
C ARG A 277 30.45 17.35 -9.64
N LYS A 278 30.73 18.58 -10.14
CA LYS A 278 31.86 19.42 -9.69
C LYS A 278 31.74 19.79 -8.22
N ILE A 279 30.58 20.27 -7.81
CA ILE A 279 30.34 20.68 -6.42
C ILE A 279 30.50 19.50 -5.45
N ILE A 280 30.00 18.32 -5.80
CA ILE A 280 30.16 17.13 -4.95
C ILE A 280 31.64 16.73 -4.88
N ALA A 281 32.37 16.74 -6.01
CA ALA A 281 33.78 16.42 -6.04
C ALA A 281 34.66 17.39 -5.24
N GLU A 282 34.25 18.64 -5.09
CA GLU A 282 34.98 19.69 -4.36
C GLU A 282 34.58 19.76 -2.88
N THR A 283 33.51 19.09 -2.47
CA THR A 283 32.98 19.15 -1.10
C THR A 283 33.70 18.17 -0.18
N GLU A 284 34.06 18.61 1.01
CA GLU A 284 34.45 17.74 2.12
C GLU A 284 33.21 17.42 2.97
N PHE A 285 32.79 16.15 2.92
CA PHE A 285 31.60 15.67 3.60
C PHE A 285 31.92 15.19 5.00
N THR A 286 30.98 15.38 5.89
CA THR A 286 31.00 14.92 7.27
C THR A 286 32.18 15.51 8.07
N LYS A 287 32.20 15.26 9.38
CA LYS A 287 33.33 15.67 10.25
C LYS A 287 34.63 14.91 9.93
N GLU A 288 34.55 13.78 9.25
CA GLU A 288 35.66 12.95 8.79
C GLU A 288 36.32 13.50 7.51
N LYS A 289 35.76 14.58 6.92
CA LYS A 289 36.25 15.23 5.69
C LYS A 289 36.35 14.25 4.51
N ILE A 290 35.32 13.41 4.36
CA ILE A 290 35.27 12.43 3.28
C ILE A 290 35.14 13.17 1.95
N ARG A 291 35.97 12.81 0.97
CA ARG A 291 35.84 13.24 -0.41
C ARG A 291 35.35 12.11 -1.29
N THR A 292 34.37 12.39 -2.11
CA THR A 292 33.82 11.45 -3.06
C THR A 292 33.46 12.16 -4.36
N THR A 293 33.12 11.39 -5.38
CA THR A 293 32.59 11.87 -6.65
C THR A 293 31.25 11.23 -6.93
N VAL A 294 30.60 11.63 -7.98
CA VAL A 294 29.35 11.04 -8.45
C VAL A 294 29.40 10.76 -9.94
N SER A 295 28.80 9.66 -10.33
CA SER A 295 28.48 9.34 -11.72
C SER A 295 27.02 9.69 -11.97
N ILE A 296 26.70 10.33 -13.10
CA ILE A 296 25.35 10.81 -13.40
C ILE A 296 24.96 10.36 -14.80
N GLY A 297 23.82 9.68 -14.92
CA GLY A 297 23.17 9.38 -16.19
C GLY A 297 21.97 10.30 -16.41
N ILE A 298 21.82 10.83 -17.63
CA ILE A 298 20.75 11.77 -17.99
C ILE A 298 19.98 11.23 -19.19
N ALA A 299 18.67 11.47 -19.17
CA ALA A 299 17.80 11.34 -20.34
C ALA A 299 16.80 12.50 -20.39
N ALA A 300 16.32 12.85 -21.56
CA ALA A 300 15.35 13.92 -21.75
C ALA A 300 14.09 13.42 -22.48
N PHE A 301 12.95 13.88 -22.03
CA PHE A 301 11.65 13.71 -22.70
C PHE A 301 11.30 15.00 -23.45
N PRO A 302 10.79 14.95 -24.69
CA PRO A 302 10.61 13.75 -25.52
C PRO A 302 11.86 13.36 -26.32
N GLY A 303 12.98 14.07 -26.17
CA GLY A 303 14.14 13.97 -27.06
C GLY A 303 14.80 12.58 -27.12
N ASN A 304 14.96 11.92 -25.98
CA ASN A 304 15.62 10.61 -25.86
C ASN A 304 14.66 9.46 -25.54
N ALA A 305 13.43 9.77 -25.09
CA ALA A 305 12.44 8.79 -24.67
C ALA A 305 11.03 9.30 -24.88
N GLY A 306 10.13 8.41 -25.27
CA GLY A 306 8.71 8.71 -25.52
C GLY A 306 7.78 8.27 -24.38
N SER A 307 8.31 7.65 -23.32
CA SER A 307 7.52 7.18 -22.18
C SER A 307 8.32 7.26 -20.88
N GLU A 308 7.64 7.22 -19.74
CA GLU A 308 8.26 7.13 -18.40
C GLU A 308 9.26 5.97 -18.31
N LYS A 309 8.83 4.79 -18.77
CA LYS A 309 9.65 3.57 -18.73
C LYS A 309 10.92 3.70 -19.57
N ASP A 310 10.81 4.27 -20.77
CA ASP A 310 11.96 4.46 -21.66
C ASP A 310 12.90 5.51 -21.08
N LEU A 311 12.36 6.60 -20.50
CA LEU A 311 13.14 7.65 -19.88
C LEU A 311 14.00 7.15 -18.72
N LEU A 312 13.41 6.32 -17.85
CA LEU A 312 14.12 5.65 -16.76
C LEU A 312 15.20 4.69 -17.29
N LEU A 313 14.89 3.91 -18.31
CA LEU A 313 15.83 2.96 -18.91
C LEU A 313 17.03 3.68 -19.51
N VAL A 314 16.80 4.71 -20.32
CA VAL A 314 17.85 5.49 -20.99
C VAL A 314 18.76 6.21 -19.97
N ALA A 315 18.17 6.82 -18.93
CA ALA A 315 18.95 7.44 -17.85
C ALA A 315 19.82 6.42 -17.10
N LYS A 316 19.28 5.20 -16.86
CA LYS A 316 20.01 4.11 -16.19
C LYS A 316 21.16 3.57 -17.05
N GLU A 317 20.95 3.40 -18.35
CA GLU A 317 21.99 2.99 -19.29
C GLU A 317 23.11 4.06 -19.37
N ALA A 318 22.74 5.34 -19.40
CA ALA A 318 23.70 6.43 -19.34
C ALA A 318 24.52 6.39 -18.04
N LEU A 319 23.90 6.20 -16.87
CA LEU A 319 24.62 6.04 -15.60
C LEU A 319 25.61 4.87 -15.66
N TYR A 320 25.17 3.72 -16.15
CA TYR A 320 26.05 2.57 -16.31
C TYR A 320 27.27 2.87 -17.18
N ASN A 321 27.10 3.64 -18.28
CA ASN A 321 28.18 4.07 -19.14
C ASN A 321 29.13 5.05 -18.42
N ALA A 322 28.61 5.98 -17.61
CA ALA A 322 29.43 6.88 -16.78
C ALA A 322 30.33 6.10 -15.82
N GLN A 323 29.75 5.11 -15.11
CA GLN A 323 30.49 4.27 -14.16
C GLN A 323 31.60 3.44 -14.84
N ARG A 324 31.32 2.88 -16.02
CA ARG A 324 32.32 2.12 -16.81
C ARG A 324 33.41 2.96 -17.43
N SER A 325 33.13 4.21 -17.74
CA SER A 325 34.07 5.15 -18.35
C SER A 325 35.07 5.80 -17.37
N GLY A 326 35.06 5.37 -16.10
CA GLY A 326 36.03 5.80 -15.10
C GLY A 326 35.43 6.53 -13.90
N LYS A 327 34.10 6.58 -13.79
CA LYS A 327 33.38 7.32 -12.74
C LYS A 327 33.63 8.83 -12.77
N ASN A 328 32.98 9.58 -11.88
CA ASN A 328 33.07 11.05 -11.87
C ASN A 328 32.75 11.66 -13.23
N ILE A 329 31.70 11.18 -13.89
CA ILE A 329 31.34 11.52 -15.27
C ILE A 329 29.83 11.73 -15.34
N VAL A 330 29.44 12.68 -16.19
CA VAL A 330 28.09 12.85 -16.67
C VAL A 330 27.98 12.18 -18.04
N ALA A 331 27.06 11.21 -18.17
CA ALA A 331 26.79 10.54 -19.43
C ALA A 331 25.34 10.73 -19.88
N HIS A 332 25.13 10.75 -21.17
CA HIS A 332 23.84 10.89 -21.83
C HIS A 332 23.82 10.06 -23.12
N PRO A 333 22.64 9.82 -23.76
CA PRO A 333 22.51 9.09 -25.02
C PRO A 333 23.27 9.73 -26.17
#